data_ab4ad2ab1ea4191a1b76412cfe40dcdd
#
_entry.id   ab4ad2ab1ea4191a1b76412cfe40dcdd
#
_cell.length_a   1.000
_cell.length_b   1.000
_cell.length_c   1.000
_cell.angle_alpha   90.00
_cell.angle_beta   90.00
_cell.angle_gamma   90.00
#
_symmetry.space_group_name_H-M   'P 1'
#
loop_
_entity.id
_entity.type
_entity.pdbx_description
1 polymer ?
#
loop_
_entity_poly.entity_id
_entity_poly.type
_entity_poly.pdbx_seq_one_letter_code
_entity_poly.pdbx_strand_id
1 'polypeptide(L)'
;MKHALALLLFVAVAGACAPAAPRAVDITIHYSHYSTSQIDVPAGVPVTFTIRNDDPIDHEWLLGDAALHERHRTGTEPAHTSRPDELTIPARSTRTTTLTFPVAMTLQYMCHLPGHEAYGMVGILVAK
;
A
#
# COMPACT_ATOMS: atom_id res chain seq x y z
N MET A 1 8.76 71.91 1.62
CA MET A 1 8.84 70.64 0.83
C MET A 1 8.67 69.52 1.80
N LYS A 2 7.51 68.81 1.78
CA LYS A 2 7.18 67.72 2.70
C LYS A 2 7.33 66.42 1.92
N HIS A 3 8.34 65.58 2.23
CA HIS A 3 8.52 64.25 1.64
C HIS A 3 7.66 63.25 2.41
N ALA A 4 6.63 62.71 1.78
CA ALA A 4 5.83 61.60 2.31
C ALA A 4 6.57 60.27 1.98
N LEU A 5 6.99 59.58 3.03
CA LEU A 5 7.60 58.26 2.93
C LEU A 5 6.46 57.21 2.89
N ALA A 6 6.25 56.60 1.73
CA ALA A 6 5.28 55.51 1.59
C ALA A 6 5.91 54.20 2.05
N LEU A 7 5.36 53.65 3.14
CA LEU A 7 5.75 52.35 3.71
C LEU A 7 5.02 51.25 2.94
N LEU A 8 5.74 50.51 2.08
CA LEU A 8 5.21 49.33 1.41
C LEU A 8 5.17 48.13 2.38
N LEU A 9 3.98 47.74 2.77
CA LEU A 9 3.75 46.55 3.60
C LEU A 9 3.81 45.29 2.68
N PHE A 10 4.86 44.50 2.82
CA PHE A 10 4.96 43.19 2.16
C PHE A 10 4.19 42.15 2.98
N VAL A 11 3.03 41.75 2.52
CA VAL A 11 2.27 40.65 3.13
C VAL A 11 2.84 39.32 2.56
N ALA A 12 3.61 38.61 3.36
CA ALA A 12 4.05 37.25 3.03
C ALA A 12 2.85 36.30 3.19
N VAL A 13 2.32 35.81 2.08
CA VAL A 13 1.32 34.74 2.07
C VAL A 13 2.06 33.42 2.33
N ALA A 14 2.02 32.93 3.55
CA ALA A 14 2.46 31.58 3.86
C ALA A 14 1.46 30.59 3.24
N GLY A 15 1.84 29.99 2.10
CA GLY A 15 1.09 28.90 1.49
C GLY A 15 1.07 27.70 2.45
N ALA A 16 -0.04 27.46 3.15
CA ALA A 16 -0.24 26.24 3.90
C ALA A 16 -0.33 25.09 2.90
N CYS A 17 0.69 24.21 2.90
CA CYS A 17 0.63 22.93 2.20
C CYS A 17 -0.49 22.11 2.83
N ALA A 18 -1.62 21.96 2.16
CA ALA A 18 -2.68 21.08 2.61
C ALA A 18 -2.14 19.64 2.60
N PRO A 19 -2.43 18.82 3.63
CA PRO A 19 -2.04 17.42 3.63
C PRO A 19 -2.65 16.73 2.40
N ALA A 20 -1.85 15.91 1.71
CA ALA A 20 -2.34 15.15 0.56
C ALA A 20 -3.50 14.24 0.98
N ALA A 21 -4.56 14.20 0.18
CA ALA A 21 -5.72 13.35 0.45
C ALA A 21 -5.30 11.87 0.47
N PRO A 22 -5.84 11.04 1.39
CA PRO A 22 -5.58 9.62 1.44
C PRO A 22 -5.90 8.96 0.09
N ARG A 23 -5.02 8.08 -0.38
CA ARG A 23 -5.22 7.30 -1.60
C ARG A 23 -5.94 6.00 -1.24
N ALA A 24 -6.96 5.64 -2.02
CA ALA A 24 -7.62 4.34 -1.94
C ALA A 24 -7.18 3.44 -3.10
N VAL A 25 -6.98 2.15 -2.80
CA VAL A 25 -6.65 1.10 -3.77
C VAL A 25 -7.54 -0.10 -3.50
N ASP A 26 -8.31 -0.51 -4.50
CA ASP A 26 -9.17 -1.68 -4.42
C ASP A 26 -8.52 -2.84 -5.21
N ILE A 27 -8.41 -4.00 -4.56
CA ILE A 27 -7.89 -5.24 -5.13
C ILE A 27 -8.97 -6.31 -4.99
N THR A 28 -9.29 -6.98 -6.08
CA THR A 28 -10.16 -8.16 -6.05
C THR A 28 -9.32 -9.40 -6.27
N ILE A 29 -9.62 -10.46 -5.53
CA ILE A 29 -9.07 -11.80 -5.75
C ILE A 29 -10.17 -12.64 -6.39
N HIS A 30 -9.88 -13.24 -7.54
CA HIS A 30 -10.79 -14.11 -8.26
C HIS A 30 -10.01 -15.17 -9.04
N TYR A 31 -10.44 -16.44 -8.91
CA TYR A 31 -9.72 -17.60 -9.47
C TYR A 31 -8.24 -17.64 -9.08
N SER A 32 -7.95 -17.39 -7.81
CA SER A 32 -6.58 -17.33 -7.26
C SER A 32 -5.65 -16.36 -8.01
N HIS A 33 -6.19 -15.20 -8.42
CA HIS A 33 -5.42 -14.12 -9.02
C HIS A 33 -5.84 -12.77 -8.42
N TYR A 34 -4.88 -11.87 -8.26
CA TYR A 34 -5.17 -10.46 -7.98
C TYR A 34 -5.65 -9.76 -9.24
N SER A 35 -6.59 -8.84 -9.11
CA SER A 35 -7.13 -8.04 -10.22
C SER A 35 -6.12 -7.11 -10.90
N THR A 36 -4.96 -6.93 -10.29
CA THR A 36 -3.86 -6.13 -10.82
C THR A 36 -2.52 -6.78 -10.47
N SER A 37 -1.54 -6.65 -11.37
CA SER A 37 -0.15 -7.08 -11.16
C SER A 37 0.78 -5.92 -10.80
N GLN A 38 0.29 -4.67 -10.90
CA GLN A 38 1.06 -3.49 -10.51
C GLN A 38 0.15 -2.43 -9.87
N ILE A 39 0.65 -1.84 -8.78
CA ILE A 39 0.00 -0.77 -8.05
C ILE A 39 1.00 0.37 -7.91
N ASP A 40 0.63 1.56 -8.38
CA ASP A 40 1.40 2.78 -8.20
C ASP A 40 0.74 3.65 -7.13
N VAL A 41 1.51 4.06 -6.12
CA VAL A 41 1.04 4.88 -5.01
C VAL A 41 1.98 6.05 -4.72
N PRO A 42 1.50 7.17 -4.15
CA PRO A 42 2.36 8.24 -3.73
C PRO A 42 3.18 7.86 -2.48
N ALA A 43 4.46 8.22 -2.45
CA ALA A 43 5.27 8.16 -1.24
C ALA A 43 4.85 9.26 -0.25
N GLY A 44 5.00 8.99 1.05
CA GLY A 44 4.69 9.93 2.14
C GLY A 44 3.21 10.14 2.42
N VAL A 45 2.30 9.48 1.69
CA VAL A 45 0.84 9.63 1.84
C VAL A 45 0.23 8.32 2.34
N PRO A 46 -0.71 8.36 3.30
CA PRO A 46 -1.46 7.17 3.69
C PRO A 46 -2.25 6.59 2.52
N VAL A 47 -2.11 5.28 2.30
CA VAL A 47 -2.82 4.52 1.27
C VAL A 47 -3.66 3.45 1.94
N THR A 48 -4.96 3.47 1.69
CA THR A 48 -5.90 2.46 2.18
C THR A 48 -6.12 1.42 1.10
N PHE A 49 -5.76 0.17 1.40
CA PHE A 49 -6.00 -0.99 0.55
C PHE A 49 -7.25 -1.71 1.03
N THR A 50 -8.17 -1.96 0.10
CA THR A 50 -9.33 -2.83 0.31
C THR A 50 -9.17 -4.06 -0.56
N ILE A 51 -8.98 -5.23 0.06
CA ILE A 51 -8.78 -6.49 -0.64
C ILE A 51 -10.04 -7.34 -0.48
N ARG A 52 -10.73 -7.60 -1.57
CA ARG A 52 -11.94 -8.42 -1.63
C ARG A 52 -11.65 -9.78 -2.23
N ASN A 53 -11.94 -10.82 -1.50
CA ASN A 53 -11.81 -12.20 -1.95
C ASN A 53 -13.15 -12.72 -2.47
N ASP A 54 -13.25 -12.95 -3.76
CA ASP A 54 -14.44 -13.52 -4.42
C ASP A 54 -14.35 -15.04 -4.58
N ASP A 55 -13.27 -15.67 -4.10
CA ASP A 55 -13.10 -17.12 -4.16
C ASP A 55 -13.72 -17.82 -2.93
N PRO A 56 -14.04 -19.13 -3.05
CA PRO A 56 -14.56 -19.92 -1.94
C PRO A 56 -13.48 -20.48 -1.01
N ILE A 57 -12.24 -20.04 -1.17
CA ILE A 57 -11.05 -20.42 -0.39
C ILE A 57 -10.36 -19.19 0.17
N ASP A 58 -9.56 -19.39 1.20
CA ASP A 58 -8.76 -18.33 1.80
C ASP A 58 -7.60 -17.93 0.89
N HIS A 59 -7.18 -16.67 1.00
CA HIS A 59 -6.01 -16.12 0.36
C HIS A 59 -5.19 -15.27 1.33
N GLU A 60 -3.98 -14.92 0.93
CA GLU A 60 -3.13 -13.95 1.61
C GLU A 60 -2.82 -12.77 0.72
N TRP A 61 -2.56 -11.64 1.33
CA TRP A 61 -1.91 -10.49 0.74
C TRP A 61 -0.76 -10.08 1.66
N LEU A 62 0.45 -10.53 1.33
CA LEU A 62 1.68 -10.18 2.01
C LEU A 62 2.45 -9.21 1.14
N LEU A 63 2.71 -8.00 1.67
CA LEU A 63 3.46 -6.95 0.99
C LEU A 63 4.83 -6.79 1.65
N GLY A 64 5.90 -6.91 0.86
CA GLY A 64 7.24 -6.75 1.39
C GLY A 64 8.35 -6.80 0.35
N ASP A 65 9.59 -6.81 0.82
CA ASP A 65 10.77 -7.01 0.01
C ASP A 65 11.04 -8.50 -0.27
N ALA A 66 12.00 -8.77 -1.15
CA ALA A 66 12.38 -10.14 -1.52
C ALA A 66 12.84 -10.96 -0.30
N ALA A 67 13.48 -10.33 0.69
CA ALA A 67 13.96 -11.02 1.88
C ALA A 67 12.80 -11.45 2.79
N LEU A 68 11.76 -10.63 2.92
CA LEU A 68 10.55 -10.99 3.64
C LEU A 68 9.86 -12.20 2.98
N HIS A 69 9.67 -12.14 1.66
CA HIS A 69 9.04 -13.23 0.91
C HIS A 69 9.83 -14.54 0.99
N GLU A 70 11.16 -14.47 0.98
CA GLU A 70 12.00 -15.66 1.12
C GLU A 70 11.89 -16.28 2.51
N ARG A 71 11.92 -15.48 3.58
CA ARG A 71 11.69 -16.00 4.95
C ARG A 71 10.31 -16.64 5.08
N HIS A 72 9.31 -16.07 4.45
CA HIS A 72 7.94 -16.58 4.46
C HIS A 72 7.84 -17.95 3.75
N ARG A 73 8.46 -18.09 2.57
CA ARG A 73 8.51 -19.38 1.85
C ARG A 73 9.23 -20.47 2.64
N THR A 74 10.28 -20.13 3.37
CA THR A 74 11.09 -21.09 4.14
C THR A 74 10.54 -21.38 5.53
N GLY A 75 9.46 -20.70 5.94
CA GLY A 75 8.85 -20.86 7.25
C GLY A 75 9.71 -20.34 8.41
N THR A 76 10.65 -19.42 8.13
CA THR A 76 11.53 -18.81 9.15
C THR A 76 10.99 -17.49 9.71
N GLU A 77 9.83 -17.04 9.24
CA GLU A 77 9.13 -15.91 9.82
C GLU A 77 8.54 -16.29 11.18
N PRO A 78 8.59 -15.38 12.18
CA PRO A 78 7.82 -15.57 13.41
C PRO A 78 6.33 -15.68 13.10
N ALA A 79 5.58 -16.35 13.97
CA ALA A 79 4.14 -16.51 13.80
C ALA A 79 3.45 -15.15 13.55
N HIS A 80 2.66 -15.09 12.49
CA HIS A 80 2.02 -13.89 12.01
C HIS A 80 0.77 -13.58 12.80
N THR A 81 0.68 -12.41 13.36
CA THR A 81 -0.55 -11.93 13.99
C THR A 81 -0.78 -10.48 13.55
N SER A 82 -1.70 -10.30 12.64
CA SER A 82 -2.31 -8.98 12.35
C SER A 82 -1.33 -7.86 12.02
N ARG A 83 -0.37 -8.11 11.14
CA ARG A 83 0.50 -7.05 10.60
C ARG A 83 -0.26 -6.28 9.51
N PRO A 84 -0.11 -4.96 9.43
CA PRO A 84 -0.78 -4.16 8.40
C PRO A 84 -0.37 -4.52 6.97
N ASP A 85 0.84 -5.06 6.78
CA ASP A 85 1.42 -5.49 5.50
C ASP A 85 1.20 -6.98 5.21
N GLU A 86 0.46 -7.69 6.10
CA GLU A 86 0.18 -9.11 5.97
C GLU A 86 -1.25 -9.43 6.39
N LEU A 87 -2.08 -9.77 5.43
CA LEU A 87 -3.50 -10.02 5.64
C LEU A 87 -3.87 -11.43 5.17
N THR A 88 -4.47 -12.21 6.05
CA THR A 88 -5.29 -13.36 5.64
C THR A 88 -6.66 -12.86 5.24
N ILE A 89 -7.11 -13.17 4.02
CA ILE A 89 -8.42 -12.79 3.49
C ILE A 89 -9.26 -14.05 3.36
N PRO A 90 -10.13 -14.35 4.33
CA PRO A 90 -10.99 -15.53 4.29
C PRO A 90 -11.85 -15.58 3.03
N ALA A 91 -12.30 -16.79 2.70
CA ALA A 91 -13.23 -17.03 1.59
C ALA A 91 -14.41 -16.04 1.63
N ARG A 92 -14.77 -15.46 0.49
CA ARG A 92 -15.93 -14.57 0.31
C ARG A 92 -15.92 -13.35 1.26
N SER A 93 -14.75 -12.87 1.66
CA SER A 93 -14.63 -11.76 2.61
C SER A 93 -13.82 -10.59 2.06
N THR A 94 -13.81 -9.49 2.80
CA THR A 94 -13.02 -8.29 2.51
C THR A 94 -12.17 -7.94 3.73
N ARG A 95 -10.93 -7.51 3.47
CA ARG A 95 -10.02 -6.95 4.47
C ARG A 95 -9.54 -5.57 4.02
N THR A 96 -9.29 -4.72 4.99
CA THR A 96 -8.80 -3.36 4.74
C THR A 96 -7.59 -3.09 5.63
N THR A 97 -6.58 -2.46 5.07
CA THR A 97 -5.40 -1.97 5.79
C THR A 97 -4.97 -0.61 5.26
N THR A 98 -4.26 0.17 6.09
CA THR A 98 -3.70 1.45 5.67
C THR A 98 -2.19 1.45 5.93
N LEU A 99 -1.42 1.76 4.90
CA LEU A 99 0.03 1.82 4.92
C LEU A 99 0.52 3.18 4.45
N THR A 100 1.70 3.59 4.94
CA THR A 100 2.40 4.76 4.43
C THR A 100 3.81 4.35 4.04
N PHE A 101 4.20 4.69 2.81
CA PHE A 101 5.53 4.42 2.26
C PHE A 101 6.35 5.69 2.40
N PRO A 102 7.31 5.78 3.34
CA PRO A 102 7.95 7.06 3.69
C PRO A 102 8.81 7.65 2.57
N VAL A 103 9.31 6.80 1.67
CA VAL A 103 10.17 7.18 0.53
C VAL A 103 9.79 6.35 -0.69
N ALA A 104 10.31 6.75 -1.85
CA ALA A 104 10.17 5.96 -3.08
C ALA A 104 10.78 4.57 -2.90
N MET A 105 10.00 3.52 -3.21
CA MET A 105 10.42 2.12 -3.09
C MET A 105 9.60 1.21 -3.99
N THR A 106 10.12 0.03 -4.25
CA THR A 106 9.40 -1.05 -4.93
C THR A 106 9.31 -2.24 -4.00
N LEU A 107 8.10 -2.75 -3.80
CA LEU A 107 7.80 -3.94 -3.01
C LEU A 107 7.05 -4.95 -3.87
N GLN A 108 7.00 -6.19 -3.40
CA GLN A 108 6.18 -7.23 -4.00
C GLN A 108 4.99 -7.53 -3.09
N TYR A 109 3.86 -7.94 -3.66
CA TYR A 109 2.78 -8.54 -2.89
C TYR A 109 2.46 -9.93 -3.45
N MET A 110 2.25 -10.89 -2.54
CA MET A 110 2.11 -12.31 -2.90
C MET A 110 1.14 -13.01 -1.96
N CYS A 111 0.62 -14.13 -2.44
CA CYS A 111 -0.06 -15.14 -1.63
C CYS A 111 0.86 -16.35 -1.48
N HIS A 112 1.28 -16.68 -0.26
CA HIS A 112 2.15 -17.82 0.02
C HIS A 112 1.41 -19.08 0.46
N LEU A 113 0.07 -19.11 0.38
CA LEU A 113 -0.64 -20.37 0.53
C LEU A 113 -0.16 -21.40 -0.51
N PRO A 114 -0.13 -22.69 -0.18
CA PRO A 114 0.46 -23.71 -1.02
C PRO A 114 0.00 -23.66 -2.48
N GLY A 115 0.94 -23.44 -3.41
CA GLY A 115 0.71 -23.38 -4.85
C GLY A 115 0.28 -22.03 -5.41
N HIS A 116 -0.21 -21.07 -4.58
CA HIS A 116 -0.79 -19.83 -5.08
C HIS A 116 0.23 -18.91 -5.76
N GLU A 117 1.43 -18.80 -5.20
CA GLU A 117 2.53 -18.06 -5.85
C GLU A 117 2.87 -18.65 -7.23
N ALA A 118 2.93 -19.99 -7.34
CA ALA A 118 3.20 -20.68 -8.60
C ALA A 118 2.09 -20.50 -9.64
N TYR A 119 0.85 -20.27 -9.21
CA TYR A 119 -0.27 -19.90 -10.08
C TYR A 119 -0.25 -18.44 -10.53
N GLY A 120 0.68 -17.62 -10.03
CA GLY A 120 0.81 -16.23 -10.42
C GLY A 120 0.09 -15.25 -9.50
N MET A 121 -0.24 -15.63 -8.25
CA MET A 121 -0.73 -14.67 -7.25
C MET A 121 0.41 -13.80 -6.73
N VAL A 122 0.94 -12.96 -7.62
CA VAL A 122 2.05 -12.05 -7.37
C VAL A 122 1.79 -10.70 -8.03
N GLY A 123 2.34 -9.64 -7.47
CA GLY A 123 2.32 -8.31 -8.06
C GLY A 123 3.39 -7.40 -7.47
N ILE A 124 3.47 -6.20 -8.00
CA ILE A 124 4.46 -5.18 -7.63
C ILE A 124 3.73 -3.93 -7.15
N LEU A 125 4.21 -3.34 -6.06
CA LEU A 125 3.83 -2.02 -5.61
C LEU A 125 5.00 -1.06 -5.81
N VAL A 126 4.74 0.07 -6.46
CA VAL A 126 5.71 1.15 -6.68
C VAL A 126 5.23 2.38 -5.95
N ALA A 127 5.93 2.76 -4.88
CA ALA A 127 5.78 4.05 -4.21
C ALA A 127 6.72 5.08 -4.87
N LYS A 128 6.19 6.26 -5.28
CA LYS A 128 6.96 7.30 -6.00
C LYS A 128 6.45 8.71 -5.68
#